data_c147858db0a2e7ad56a1970d8242e311
#
_entry.id   c147858db0a2e7ad56a1970d8242e311
#
_cell.length_a   1.000
_cell.length_b   1.000
_cell.length_c   1.000
_cell.angle_alpha   90.00
_cell.angle_beta   90.00
_cell.angle_gamma   90.00
#
_symmetry.space_group_name_H-M   'P 1'
#
loop_
_entity.id
_entity.type
_entity.pdbx_description
1 polymer ?
#
loop_
_entity_poly.entity_id
_entity_poly.type
_entity_poly.pdbx_seq_one_letter_code
_entity_poly.pdbx_strand_id
1 'polypeptide(L)' 'MVDPYENLANAIVLQAVKDYRDSKKKLKKHPNNEESKRIINDVTRFLLSDWITALTTVDGRLILKKLEMEE' A
#
# COMPACT_ATOMS: atom_id res chain seq x y z
N MET A 1 5.14 -16.98 -5.67
CA MET A 1 5.93 -16.66 -4.46
C MET A 1 5.04 -15.95 -3.45
N VAL A 2 5.07 -16.37 -2.20
CA VAL A 2 4.25 -15.76 -1.16
C VAL A 2 4.87 -14.43 -0.75
N ASP A 3 4.05 -13.37 -0.74
CA ASP A 3 4.46 -12.07 -0.23
C ASP A 3 4.72 -12.23 1.28
N PRO A 4 5.89 -11.82 1.82
CA PRO A 4 6.17 -11.97 3.25
C PRO A 4 5.14 -11.27 4.13
N TYR A 5 4.39 -10.32 3.61
CA TYR A 5 3.35 -9.63 4.36
C TYR A 5 2.04 -10.42 4.46
N GLU A 6 1.81 -11.41 3.60
CA GLU A 6 0.58 -12.20 3.63
C GLU A 6 0.37 -12.91 4.97
N ASN A 7 1.44 -13.32 5.62
CA ASN A 7 1.35 -14.02 6.90
C ASN A 7 1.19 -13.08 8.09
N LEU A 8 1.44 -11.78 7.90
CA LEU A 8 1.50 -10.81 8.99
C LEU A 8 0.38 -9.78 8.92
N ALA A 9 -0.27 -9.65 7.78
CA ALA A 9 -1.28 -8.62 7.53
C ALA A 9 -2.63 -9.24 7.29
N ASN A 10 -3.68 -8.56 7.72
CA ASN A 10 -5.02 -8.97 7.44
C ASN A 10 -5.42 -8.58 5.99
N ALA A 11 -6.54 -9.13 5.51
CA ALA A 11 -6.96 -8.96 4.13
C ALA A 11 -7.14 -7.50 3.71
N ILE A 12 -7.52 -6.63 4.64
CA ILE A 12 -7.70 -5.20 4.35
C ILE A 12 -6.34 -4.56 4.03
N VAL A 13 -5.31 -4.90 4.81
CA VAL A 13 -3.96 -4.40 4.59
C VAL A 13 -3.39 -4.94 3.28
N LEU A 14 -3.61 -6.22 3.01
CA LEU A 14 -3.16 -6.83 1.75
C LEU A 14 -3.81 -6.17 0.53
N GLN A 15 -5.09 -5.86 0.64
CA GLN A 15 -5.81 -5.18 -0.44
C GLN A 15 -5.24 -3.77 -0.67
N ALA A 16 -4.96 -3.05 0.41
CA ALA A 16 -4.37 -1.71 0.32
C ALA A 16 -2.99 -1.75 -0.36
N VAL A 17 -2.17 -2.72 0.00
CA VAL A 17 -0.84 -2.90 -0.61
C VAL A 17 -0.98 -3.18 -2.11
N LYS A 18 -1.90 -4.04 -2.47
CA LYS A 18 -2.14 -4.38 -3.87
C LYS A 18 -2.62 -3.16 -4.67
N ASP A 19 -3.55 -2.41 -4.11
CA ASP A 19 -4.07 -1.19 -4.76
C ASP A 19 -2.95 -0.16 -4.97
N TYR A 20 -2.07 -0.01 -4.01
CA TYR A 20 -0.93 0.89 -4.12
C TYR A 20 -0.01 0.46 -5.27
N ARG A 21 0.35 -0.82 -5.32
CA ARG A 21 1.22 -1.35 -6.38
C ARG A 21 0.62 -1.16 -7.78
N ASP A 22 -0.66 -1.47 -7.92
CA ASP A 22 -1.35 -1.33 -9.19
C ASP A 22 -1.42 0.13 -9.64
N SER A 23 -1.73 1.04 -8.71
CA SER A 23 -1.80 2.47 -9.00
C SER A 23 -0.43 3.05 -9.35
N LYS A 24 0.61 2.59 -8.68
CA LYS A 24 1.98 3.00 -8.96
C LYS A 24 2.39 2.61 -10.38
N LYS A 25 2.03 1.39 -10.80
CA LYS A 25 2.28 0.93 -12.19
C LYS A 25 1.52 1.76 -13.21
N LYS A 26 0.27 2.10 -12.93
CA LYS A 26 -0.53 2.96 -13.81
C LYS A 26 0.09 4.34 -13.96
N LEU A 27 0.60 4.91 -12.87
CA LEU A 27 1.23 6.22 -12.90
C LEU A 27 2.54 6.23 -13.71
N LYS A 28 3.24 5.11 -13.80
CA LYS A 28 4.42 5.02 -14.66
C LYS A 28 4.05 5.19 -16.14
N LYS A 29 2.90 4.66 -16.55
CA LYS A 29 2.41 4.75 -17.93
C LYS A 29 1.62 6.03 -18.17
N HIS A 30 0.89 6.49 -17.15
CA HIS A 30 -0.02 7.62 -17.23
C HIS A 30 0.20 8.55 -16.02
N PRO A 31 1.25 9.39 -16.02
CA PRO A 31 1.61 10.21 -14.86
C PRO A 31 0.52 11.19 -14.42
N ASN A 32 -0.44 11.49 -15.29
CA ASN A 32 -1.53 12.42 -14.99
C ASN A 32 -2.82 11.71 -14.56
N ASN A 33 -2.76 10.40 -14.29
CA ASN A 33 -3.95 9.65 -13.86
C ASN A 33 -4.34 10.05 -12.44
N GLU A 34 -5.38 10.87 -12.34
CA GLU A 34 -5.86 11.41 -11.05
C GLU A 34 -6.38 10.32 -10.12
N GLU A 35 -7.05 9.31 -10.67
CA GLU A 35 -7.57 8.20 -9.88
C GLU A 35 -6.45 7.43 -9.18
N SER A 36 -5.37 7.14 -9.91
CA SER A 36 -4.21 6.44 -9.34
C SER A 36 -3.54 7.27 -8.26
N LYS A 37 -3.43 8.59 -8.46
CA LYS A 37 -2.89 9.50 -7.44
C LYS A 37 -3.73 9.47 -6.17
N ARG A 38 -5.06 9.47 -6.33
CA ARG A 38 -5.99 9.41 -5.20
C ARG A 38 -5.84 8.11 -4.42
N ILE A 39 -5.77 6.98 -5.13
CA ILE A 39 -5.60 5.67 -4.48
C ILE A 39 -4.31 5.62 -3.68
N ILE A 40 -3.20 6.08 -4.26
CA ILE A 40 -1.91 6.12 -3.57
C ILE A 40 -2.01 6.98 -2.31
N ASN A 41 -2.63 8.15 -2.42
CA ASN A 41 -2.81 9.05 -1.29
C ASN A 41 -3.67 8.41 -0.18
N ASP A 42 -4.76 7.75 -0.56
CA ASP A 42 -5.65 7.09 0.39
C ASP A 42 -4.95 5.93 1.10
N VAL A 43 -4.21 5.12 0.37
CA VAL A 43 -3.45 4.01 0.95
C VAL A 43 -2.36 4.55 1.89
N THR A 44 -1.68 5.61 1.49
CA THR A 44 -0.66 6.24 2.33
C THR A 44 -1.25 6.68 3.66
N ARG A 45 -2.38 7.36 3.63
CA ARG A 45 -3.08 7.77 4.86
C ARG A 45 -3.48 6.59 5.72
N PHE A 46 -3.99 5.53 5.09
CA PHE A 46 -4.39 4.32 5.79
C PHE A 46 -3.20 3.68 6.50
N LEU A 47 -2.07 3.54 5.82
CA LEU A 47 -0.87 2.92 6.39
C LEU A 47 -0.25 3.75 7.51
N LEU A 48 -0.47 5.06 7.52
CA LEU A 48 0.01 5.95 8.56
C LEU A 48 -1.00 6.17 9.70
N SER A 49 -2.20 5.60 9.57
CA SER A 49 -3.25 5.76 10.59
C SER A 49 -3.07 4.76 11.74
N ASP A 50 -3.75 5.04 12.86
CA ASP A 50 -3.74 4.14 14.01
C ASP A 50 -4.48 2.84 13.75
N TRP A 51 -5.33 2.78 12.75
CA TRP A 51 -6.06 1.58 12.36
C TRP A 51 -5.14 0.43 11.98
N ILE A 52 -3.97 0.75 11.40
CA ILE A 52 -3.04 -0.27 10.94
C ILE A 52 -2.54 -1.14 12.10
N THR A 53 -2.40 -0.58 13.28
CA THR A 53 -1.93 -1.33 14.45
C THR A 53 -2.94 -2.34 14.94
N ALA A 54 -4.22 -2.10 14.68
CA ALA A 54 -5.30 -3.05 15.00
C ALA A 54 -5.42 -4.17 13.97
N LEU A 55 -4.93 -3.97 12.75
CA LEU A 55 -5.09 -4.89 11.63
C LEU A 55 -3.86 -5.77 11.38
N THR A 56 -2.70 -5.34 11.82
CA THR A 56 -1.46 -6.06 11.62
C THR A 56 -0.46 -5.71 12.71
N THR A 57 0.48 -6.63 12.97
CA THR A 57 1.61 -6.39 13.86
C THR A 57 2.77 -5.68 13.15
N VAL A 58 2.68 -5.55 11.83
CA VAL A 58 3.71 -4.85 11.04
C VAL A 58 3.47 -3.35 11.10
N ASP A 59 4.54 -2.57 11.29
CA ASP A 59 4.47 -1.12 11.27
C ASP A 59 4.07 -0.65 9.87
N GLY A 60 2.97 0.13 9.78
CA GLY A 60 2.50 0.67 8.51
C GLY A 60 3.53 1.54 7.80
N ARG A 61 4.39 2.22 8.54
CA ARG A 61 5.47 3.02 7.97
C ARG A 61 6.49 2.16 7.23
N LEU A 62 6.79 0.98 7.76
CA LEU A 62 7.70 0.04 7.10
C LEU A 62 7.08 -0.51 5.82
N ILE A 63 5.80 -0.80 5.86
CA ILE A 63 5.07 -1.26 4.66
C ILE A 63 5.14 -0.18 3.59
N LEU A 64 4.81 1.05 3.95
CA LEU A 64 4.81 2.17 3.01
C LEU A 64 6.21 2.42 2.44
N LYS A 65 7.23 2.40 3.28
CA LYS A 65 8.60 2.60 2.84
C LYS A 65 9.02 1.56 1.81
N LYS A 66 8.68 0.30 2.05
CA LYS A 66 8.99 -0.76 1.08
C LYS A 66 8.23 -0.60 -0.22
N LEU A 67 6.97 -0.18 -0.16
CA LEU A 67 6.17 0.08 -1.36
C LEU A 67 6.75 1.23 -2.18
N GLU A 68 7.24 2.27 -1.52
CA GLU A 68 7.89 3.40 -2.20
C GLU A 68 9.19 2.99 -2.87
N MET A 69 9.91 2.03 -2.31
CA MET A 69 11.16 1.55 -2.86
C MET A 69 10.98 0.53 -4.00
N GLU A 70 9.81 -0.03 -4.15
CA GLU A 70 9.50 -0.94 -5.25
C GLU A 70 9.40 -0.18 -6.56
N GLU A 71 9.92 -0.75 -7.61
CA GLU A 71 9.82 -0.19 -8.96
C GLU A 71 8.61 -0.67 -9.72
#